data_d0dfe23fd6e32fb34e3c31fab7762a60
#
_entry.id   d0dfe23fd6e32fb34e3c31fab7762a60
#
_cell.length_a   1.000
_cell.length_b   1.000
_cell.length_c   1.000
_cell.angle_alpha   90.00
_cell.angle_beta   90.00
_cell.angle_gamma   90.00
#
_symmetry.space_group_name_H-M   'P 1'
#
loop_
_entity.id
_entity.type
_entity.pdbx_description
1 polymer ?
#
loop_
_entity_poly.entity_id
_entity_poly.type
_entity_poly.pdbx_seq_one_letter_code
_entity_poly.pdbx_strand_id
1 'polypeptide(L)'
;MEIYHTIYKGGDGEIVEKKSRFIAEVHPVTSEEEAMEILEQTRKQYWDARHHCWAYIIGRNPAAERMSDDGEPAGTAGKPILEVIRGRELTNVLVIVTRYFGGTLLGTGGLVRAYTAATIEGLKNSKSIARIHGVKLGIETNYTDLGKIQYLIANRNLDQLEPVYTDKVEMTVFVPTDEMGSLRAELMEGTNGQVVLDEETTCWFARTEDGNKIFDEE
;
A
#
# COMPACT_ATOMS: atom_id res chain seq x y z
N MET A 1 -6.92 -14.02 8.76
CA MET A 1 -6.65 -12.57 8.54
C MET A 1 -6.31 -12.35 7.07
N GLU A 2 -7.05 -11.52 6.36
CA GLU A 2 -6.74 -11.13 4.99
C GLU A 2 -5.87 -9.89 5.02
N ILE A 3 -4.71 -9.94 4.34
CA ILE A 3 -3.71 -8.86 4.32
C ILE A 3 -3.21 -8.68 2.89
N TYR A 4 -2.97 -7.45 2.47
CA TYR A 4 -2.22 -7.14 1.26
C TYR A 4 -1.22 -6.01 1.50
N HIS A 5 -0.16 -5.98 0.68
CA HIS A 5 0.86 -4.94 0.76
C HIS A 5 0.70 -3.94 -0.39
N THR A 6 0.86 -2.67 -0.07
CA THR A 6 0.78 -1.58 -1.06
C THR A 6 1.76 -0.46 -0.72
N ILE A 7 1.94 0.44 -1.68
CA ILE A 7 2.66 1.69 -1.46
C ILE A 7 1.66 2.75 -0.99
N TYR A 8 1.94 3.42 0.12
CA TYR A 8 1.14 4.57 0.56
C TYR A 8 1.82 5.91 0.29
N LYS A 9 3.14 5.90 0.10
CA LYS A 9 3.90 7.08 -0.33
C LYS A 9 4.95 6.63 -1.35
N GLY A 10 4.83 7.18 -2.55
CA GLY A 10 5.78 6.95 -3.63
C GLY A 10 7.19 7.43 -3.31
N GLY A 11 8.14 7.01 -4.12
CA GLY A 11 9.54 7.40 -4.01
C GLY A 11 10.23 7.25 -5.36
N ASP A 12 11.37 7.90 -5.48
CA ASP A 12 12.16 7.91 -6.69
C ASP A 12 13.52 7.24 -6.45
N GLY A 13 14.05 6.63 -7.50
CA GLY A 13 15.38 6.04 -7.49
C GLY A 13 16.09 6.23 -8.81
N GLU A 14 17.38 6.41 -8.77
CA GLU A 14 18.19 6.53 -10.00
C GLU A 14 19.38 5.58 -9.94
N ILE A 15 19.67 4.94 -11.06
CA ILE A 15 20.91 4.22 -11.28
C ILE A 15 21.56 4.69 -12.59
N VAL A 16 22.88 4.54 -12.65
CA VAL A 16 23.67 4.80 -13.86
C VAL A 16 24.42 3.55 -14.24
N GLU A 17 24.19 3.05 -15.45
CA GLU A 17 24.90 1.88 -16.01
C GLU A 17 25.48 2.24 -17.38
N LYS A 18 26.82 2.15 -17.52
CA LYS A 18 27.56 2.53 -18.75
C LYS A 18 27.11 3.89 -19.32
N LYS A 19 27.00 4.91 -18.47
CA LYS A 19 26.53 6.26 -18.75
C LYS A 19 25.04 6.39 -19.10
N SER A 20 24.28 5.31 -19.27
CA SER A 20 22.82 5.38 -19.35
C SER A 20 22.25 5.65 -17.96
N ARG A 21 21.28 6.56 -17.85
CA ARG A 21 20.57 6.88 -16.62
C ARG A 21 19.21 6.21 -16.66
N PHE A 22 18.82 5.60 -15.55
CA PHE A 22 17.53 4.95 -15.35
C PHE A 22 16.90 5.57 -14.10
N ILE A 23 15.82 6.32 -14.28
CA ILE A 23 15.12 7.02 -13.22
C ILE A 23 13.81 6.26 -12.99
N ALA A 24 13.67 5.67 -11.82
CA ALA A 24 12.46 4.97 -11.41
C ALA A 24 11.59 5.89 -10.56
N GLU A 25 10.31 5.98 -10.89
CA GLU A 25 9.26 6.66 -10.11
C GLU A 25 8.25 5.62 -9.69
N VAL A 26 7.93 5.58 -8.41
CA VAL A 26 6.96 4.64 -7.82
C VAL A 26 5.76 5.42 -7.34
N HIS A 27 4.57 5.03 -7.78
CA HIS A 27 3.33 5.71 -7.47
C HIS A 27 2.30 4.73 -6.89
N PRO A 28 1.64 5.07 -5.76
CA PRO A 28 0.41 4.39 -5.37
C PRO A 28 -0.68 4.73 -6.40
N VAL A 29 -1.41 3.72 -6.85
CA VAL A 29 -2.53 3.87 -7.82
C VAL A 29 -3.64 2.92 -7.45
N THR A 30 -4.88 3.32 -7.73
CA THR A 30 -6.07 2.52 -7.44
C THR A 30 -6.84 2.11 -8.71
N SER A 31 -6.55 2.75 -9.84
CA SER A 31 -7.17 2.43 -11.13
C SER A 31 -6.18 2.49 -12.30
N GLU A 32 -6.55 1.85 -13.42
CA GLU A 32 -5.77 1.90 -14.65
C GLU A 32 -5.75 3.32 -15.25
N GLU A 33 -6.84 4.07 -15.12
CA GLU A 33 -6.96 5.44 -15.56
C GLU A 33 -5.96 6.34 -14.84
N GLU A 34 -5.89 6.24 -13.51
CA GLU A 34 -4.92 6.98 -12.69
C GLU A 34 -3.47 6.64 -13.09
N ALA A 35 -3.18 5.35 -13.31
CA ALA A 35 -1.87 4.91 -13.75
C ALA A 35 -1.48 5.52 -15.11
N MET A 36 -2.41 5.60 -16.05
CA MET A 36 -2.16 6.20 -17.37
C MET A 36 -2.01 7.72 -17.31
N GLU A 37 -2.76 8.41 -16.46
CA GLU A 37 -2.62 9.85 -16.25
C GLU A 37 -1.23 10.19 -15.69
N ILE A 38 -0.74 9.42 -14.70
CA ILE A 38 0.60 9.58 -14.14
C ILE A 38 1.67 9.34 -15.22
N LEU A 39 1.52 8.28 -16.03
CA LEU A 39 2.44 7.99 -17.13
C LEU A 39 2.54 9.16 -18.11
N GLU A 40 1.41 9.76 -18.49
CA GLU A 40 1.41 10.93 -19.39
C GLU A 40 2.06 12.17 -18.74
N GLN A 41 1.94 12.34 -17.42
CA GLN A 41 2.64 13.39 -16.68
C GLN A 41 4.16 13.16 -16.69
N THR A 42 4.60 11.93 -16.41
CA THR A 42 6.01 11.53 -16.47
C THR A 42 6.60 11.74 -17.87
N ARG A 43 5.88 11.39 -18.93
CA ARG A 43 6.30 11.65 -20.32
C ARG A 43 6.47 13.12 -20.63
N LYS A 44 5.64 13.99 -20.07
CA LYS A 44 5.78 15.45 -20.23
C LYS A 44 6.96 15.98 -19.41
N GLN A 45 7.19 15.46 -18.23
CA GLN A 45 8.30 15.84 -17.36
C GLN A 45 9.65 15.48 -17.98
N TYR A 46 9.78 14.26 -18.51
CA TYR A 46 10.99 13.75 -19.16
C TYR A 46 10.83 13.68 -20.69
N TRP A 47 10.31 14.75 -21.27
CA TRP A 47 9.92 14.80 -22.69
C TRP A 47 11.06 14.51 -23.68
N ASP A 48 12.31 14.67 -23.28
CA ASP A 48 13.53 14.43 -24.07
C ASP A 48 14.07 12.98 -23.88
N ALA A 49 13.49 12.20 -23.00
CA ALA A 49 13.80 10.77 -22.88
C ALA A 49 13.08 9.97 -23.98
N ARG A 50 13.71 8.85 -24.38
CA ARG A 50 13.16 7.99 -25.45
C ARG A 50 12.30 6.85 -24.97
N HIS A 51 12.48 6.43 -23.71
CA HIS A 51 11.84 5.26 -23.13
C HIS A 51 11.31 5.58 -21.74
N HIS A 52 10.00 5.34 -21.56
CA HIS A 52 9.28 5.40 -20.29
C HIS A 52 8.65 4.03 -20.08
N CYS A 53 9.48 3.06 -19.69
CA CYS A 53 9.05 1.69 -19.49
C CYS A 53 8.31 1.59 -18.16
N TRP A 54 7.24 0.82 -18.10
CA TRP A 54 6.42 0.77 -16.91
C TRP A 54 5.79 -0.60 -16.68
N ALA A 55 5.38 -0.83 -15.44
CA ALA A 55 4.48 -1.90 -15.05
C ALA A 55 3.63 -1.48 -13.86
N TYR A 56 2.42 -2.02 -13.77
CA TYR A 56 1.56 -1.90 -12.61
C TYR A 56 0.90 -3.21 -12.23
N ILE A 57 0.53 -3.30 -10.96
CA ILE A 57 -0.41 -4.29 -10.43
C ILE A 57 -1.48 -3.51 -9.68
N ILE A 58 -2.76 -3.67 -10.07
CA ILE A 58 -3.89 -2.94 -9.50
C ILE A 58 -4.99 -3.91 -9.11
N GLY A 59 -5.58 -3.70 -7.95
CA GLY A 59 -6.60 -4.58 -7.42
C GLY A 59 -6.05 -5.86 -6.80
N ARG A 60 -6.93 -6.83 -6.52
CA ARG A 60 -6.56 -8.06 -5.81
C ARG A 60 -7.19 -9.25 -6.49
N ASN A 61 -8.14 -9.86 -6.34
CA ASN A 61 -8.67 -11.12 -6.88
C ASN A 61 -9.81 -10.90 -7.90
N PRO A 62 -9.55 -10.82 -9.20
CA PRO A 62 -8.24 -10.86 -9.85
C PRO A 62 -7.54 -9.48 -9.87
N ALA A 63 -6.21 -9.46 -9.76
CA ALA A 63 -5.44 -8.25 -9.98
C ALA A 63 -5.27 -7.98 -11.49
N ALA A 64 -5.34 -6.70 -11.89
CA ALA A 64 -4.98 -6.25 -13.22
C ALA A 64 -3.47 -6.01 -13.27
N GLU A 65 -2.78 -6.73 -14.14
CA GLU A 65 -1.34 -6.57 -14.34
C GLU A 65 -1.06 -6.18 -15.77
N ARG A 66 -0.32 -5.09 -15.96
CA ARG A 66 0.13 -4.66 -17.29
C ARG A 66 1.54 -4.11 -17.23
N MET A 67 2.19 -4.12 -18.39
CA MET A 67 3.56 -3.66 -18.56
C MET A 67 3.80 -3.17 -19.98
N SER A 68 4.84 -2.34 -20.16
CA SER A 68 5.31 -1.89 -21.47
C SER A 68 6.82 -1.72 -21.49
N ASP A 69 7.43 -2.19 -22.54
CA ASP A 69 8.85 -1.95 -22.83
C ASP A 69 9.10 -0.58 -23.50
N ASP A 70 8.05 0.13 -23.94
CA ASP A 70 8.08 1.48 -24.53
C ASP A 70 9.23 1.67 -25.53
N GLY A 71 9.37 0.74 -26.48
CA GLY A 71 10.38 0.76 -27.53
C GLY A 71 11.75 0.17 -27.18
N GLU A 72 11.96 -0.30 -25.95
CA GLU A 72 13.10 -1.18 -25.65
C GLU A 72 12.89 -2.56 -26.26
N PRO A 73 13.94 -3.39 -26.42
CA PRO A 73 13.79 -4.76 -26.88
C PRO A 73 12.80 -5.55 -26.03
N ALA A 74 11.95 -6.35 -26.68
CA ALA A 74 10.86 -7.06 -26.01
C ALA A 74 11.30 -7.84 -24.77
N GLY A 75 10.62 -7.61 -23.65
CA GLY A 75 10.86 -8.28 -22.37
C GLY A 75 12.09 -7.82 -21.61
N THR A 76 12.74 -6.73 -22.03
CA THR A 76 13.97 -6.23 -21.36
C THR A 76 13.73 -5.13 -20.34
N ALA A 77 12.52 -4.57 -20.28
CA ALA A 77 12.18 -3.46 -19.39
C ALA A 77 10.88 -3.71 -18.59
N GLY A 78 9.73 -3.73 -19.24
CA GLY A 78 8.44 -3.86 -18.57
C GLY A 78 8.31 -5.14 -17.75
N LYS A 79 8.73 -6.28 -18.32
CA LYS A 79 8.74 -7.57 -17.60
C LYS A 79 9.64 -7.56 -16.36
N PRO A 80 10.90 -7.13 -16.42
CA PRO A 80 11.75 -6.95 -15.24
C PRO A 80 11.13 -6.07 -14.15
N ILE A 81 10.48 -4.95 -14.52
CA ILE A 81 9.77 -4.08 -13.58
C ILE A 81 8.65 -4.86 -12.88
N LEU A 82 7.79 -5.53 -13.66
CA LEU A 82 6.66 -6.32 -13.14
C LEU A 82 7.11 -7.43 -12.19
N GLU A 83 8.17 -8.15 -12.55
CA GLU A 83 8.70 -9.23 -11.70
C GLU A 83 9.23 -8.73 -10.34
N VAL A 84 9.78 -7.51 -10.28
CA VAL A 84 10.19 -6.89 -9.00
C VAL A 84 8.97 -6.56 -8.14
N ILE A 85 7.90 -6.02 -8.73
CA ILE A 85 6.65 -5.71 -8.02
C ILE A 85 6.05 -7.00 -7.46
N ARG A 86 5.94 -8.05 -8.28
CA ARG A 86 5.45 -9.38 -7.88
C ARG A 86 6.28 -10.00 -6.76
N GLY A 87 7.61 -9.95 -6.88
CA GLY A 87 8.53 -10.51 -5.89
C GLY A 87 8.46 -9.81 -4.54
N ARG A 88 7.87 -8.62 -4.47
CA ARG A 88 7.57 -7.90 -3.22
C ARG A 88 6.12 -8.02 -2.78
N GLU A 89 5.31 -8.80 -3.49
CA GLU A 89 3.88 -9.02 -3.21
C GLU A 89 3.06 -7.72 -3.11
N LEU A 90 3.47 -6.70 -3.89
CA LEU A 90 2.81 -5.41 -3.90
C LEU A 90 1.66 -5.38 -4.88
N THR A 91 0.58 -4.70 -4.51
CA THR A 91 -0.54 -4.33 -5.40
C THR A 91 -0.86 -2.84 -5.24
N ASN A 92 -1.71 -2.32 -6.12
CA ASN A 92 -2.07 -0.90 -6.17
C ASN A 92 -0.83 0.00 -6.32
N VAL A 93 0.05 -0.38 -7.23
CA VAL A 93 1.32 0.31 -7.49
C VAL A 93 1.62 0.36 -8.99
N LEU A 94 2.09 1.52 -9.43
CA LEU A 94 2.70 1.77 -10.72
C LEU A 94 4.18 2.08 -10.52
N VAL A 95 5.04 1.47 -11.34
CA VAL A 95 6.45 1.85 -11.44
C VAL A 95 6.76 2.24 -12.88
N ILE A 96 7.32 3.43 -13.05
CA ILE A 96 7.79 3.95 -14.33
C ILE A 96 9.31 4.07 -14.27
N VAL A 97 10.01 3.56 -15.26
CA VAL A 97 11.46 3.75 -15.37
C VAL A 97 11.78 4.48 -16.66
N THR A 98 12.17 5.73 -16.52
CA THR A 98 12.60 6.60 -17.60
C THR A 98 14.08 6.40 -17.90
N ARG A 99 14.44 6.18 -19.16
CA ARG A 99 15.83 5.95 -19.56
C ARG A 99 16.38 7.03 -20.49
N TYR A 100 17.59 7.52 -20.14
CA TYR A 100 18.46 8.30 -21.01
C TYR A 100 19.63 7.44 -21.49
N PHE A 101 19.80 7.34 -22.80
CA PHE A 101 20.87 6.54 -23.40
C PHE A 101 22.24 7.18 -23.21
N GLY A 102 23.21 6.45 -22.71
CA GLY A 102 24.57 6.93 -22.43
C GLY A 102 25.60 6.73 -23.54
N GLY A 103 25.15 6.41 -24.76
CA GLY A 103 26.08 6.20 -25.90
C GLY A 103 26.68 4.81 -26.01
N THR A 104 26.49 3.93 -25.00
CA THR A 104 26.99 2.56 -25.01
C THR A 104 25.86 1.56 -24.90
N LEU A 105 25.80 0.58 -25.79
CA LEU A 105 24.80 -0.48 -25.75
C LEU A 105 25.03 -1.41 -24.55
N LEU A 106 23.95 -1.69 -23.84
CA LEU A 106 23.97 -2.59 -22.67
C LEU A 106 23.76 -4.06 -23.05
N GLY A 107 23.12 -4.30 -24.19
CA GLY A 107 22.59 -5.61 -24.57
C GLY A 107 21.37 -6.01 -23.73
N THR A 108 20.67 -7.06 -24.15
CA THR A 108 19.40 -7.51 -23.51
C THR A 108 19.59 -7.82 -22.02
N GLY A 109 20.59 -8.61 -21.67
CA GLY A 109 20.88 -8.95 -20.27
C GLY A 109 21.31 -7.74 -19.41
N GLY A 110 21.98 -6.74 -20.03
CA GLY A 110 22.34 -5.50 -19.36
C GLY A 110 21.12 -4.62 -19.06
N LEU A 111 20.19 -4.53 -20.03
CA LEU A 111 18.92 -3.83 -19.85
C LEU A 111 18.07 -4.45 -18.74
N VAL A 112 17.86 -5.76 -18.77
CA VAL A 112 17.12 -6.48 -17.71
C VAL A 112 17.67 -6.14 -16.32
N ARG A 113 18.98 -6.23 -16.14
CA ARG A 113 19.61 -5.89 -14.84
C ARG A 113 19.43 -4.42 -14.45
N ALA A 114 19.55 -3.51 -15.42
CA ALA A 114 19.41 -2.07 -15.15
C ALA A 114 17.97 -1.70 -14.76
N TYR A 115 16.96 -2.17 -15.50
CA TYR A 115 15.56 -1.92 -15.17
C TYR A 115 15.18 -2.56 -13.82
N THR A 116 15.63 -3.78 -13.54
CA THR A 116 15.46 -4.41 -12.23
C THR A 116 16.08 -3.58 -11.10
N ALA A 117 17.33 -3.15 -11.26
CA ALA A 117 18.03 -2.38 -10.22
C ALA A 117 17.41 -1.01 -9.98
N ALA A 118 16.99 -0.29 -11.04
CA ALA A 118 16.30 0.98 -10.92
C ALA A 118 14.98 0.83 -10.16
N THR A 119 14.18 -0.18 -10.51
CA THR A 119 12.92 -0.49 -9.83
C THR A 119 13.13 -0.78 -8.35
N ILE A 120 14.13 -1.58 -8.00
CA ILE A 120 14.48 -1.88 -6.61
C ILE A 120 14.85 -0.61 -5.85
N GLU A 121 15.62 0.30 -6.45
CA GLU A 121 16.03 1.55 -5.81
C GLU A 121 14.83 2.49 -5.61
N GLY A 122 13.92 2.63 -6.58
CA GLY A 122 12.68 3.39 -6.42
C GLY A 122 11.80 2.85 -5.30
N LEU A 123 11.59 1.53 -5.26
CA LEU A 123 10.81 0.87 -4.20
C LEU A 123 11.46 0.96 -2.81
N LYS A 124 12.77 1.01 -2.72
CA LYS A 124 13.49 1.19 -1.47
C LYS A 124 13.27 2.58 -0.86
N ASN A 125 13.11 3.59 -1.70
CA ASN A 125 12.85 4.97 -1.30
C ASN A 125 11.34 5.26 -1.12
N SER A 126 10.50 4.30 -1.41
CA SER A 126 9.04 4.35 -1.20
C SER A 126 8.66 3.87 0.20
N LYS A 127 7.46 4.20 0.64
CA LYS A 127 6.89 3.69 1.89
C LYS A 127 5.78 2.69 1.58
N SER A 128 5.98 1.45 1.99
CA SER A 128 4.97 0.39 1.88
C SER A 128 4.25 0.17 3.21
N ILE A 129 3.02 -0.29 3.13
CA ILE A 129 2.22 -0.70 4.30
C ILE A 129 1.51 -2.02 4.04
N ALA A 130 1.24 -2.75 5.11
CA ALA A 130 0.32 -3.87 5.11
C ALA A 130 -1.09 -3.36 5.43
N ARG A 131 -2.04 -3.62 4.54
CA ARG A 131 -3.46 -3.35 4.72
C ARG A 131 -4.14 -4.60 5.26
N ILE A 132 -4.87 -4.47 6.36
CA ILE A 132 -5.57 -5.55 7.05
C ILE A 132 -7.07 -5.38 6.81
N HIS A 133 -7.72 -6.45 6.36
CA HIS A 133 -9.18 -6.49 6.28
C HIS A 133 -9.79 -6.66 7.66
N GLY A 134 -10.74 -5.80 7.99
CA GLY A 134 -11.36 -5.81 9.31
C GLY A 134 -12.63 -4.98 9.38
N VAL A 135 -12.98 -4.64 10.58
CA VAL A 135 -14.19 -3.93 10.94
C VAL A 135 -13.85 -2.70 11.75
N LYS A 136 -14.45 -1.58 11.42
CA LYS A 136 -14.48 -0.37 12.22
C LYS A 136 -15.63 -0.51 13.20
N LEU A 137 -15.30 -0.81 14.45
CA LEU A 137 -16.25 -1.06 15.53
C LEU A 137 -16.41 0.18 16.41
N GLY A 138 -17.62 0.70 16.52
CA GLY A 138 -18.01 1.67 17.54
C GLY A 138 -18.30 0.98 18.86
N ILE A 139 -17.79 1.53 19.96
CA ILE A 139 -17.99 1.03 21.32
C ILE A 139 -18.45 2.21 22.19
N GLU A 140 -19.67 2.15 22.72
CA GLU A 140 -20.14 3.10 23.74
C GLU A 140 -20.11 2.42 25.11
N THR A 141 -19.54 3.08 26.10
CA THR A 141 -19.42 2.53 27.48
C THR A 141 -19.52 3.61 28.55
N ASN A 142 -19.75 3.20 29.78
CA ASN A 142 -19.66 4.06 30.95
C ASN A 142 -18.21 4.15 31.46
N TYR A 143 -17.94 5.13 32.33
CA TYR A 143 -16.61 5.34 32.91
C TYR A 143 -16.14 4.18 33.83
N THR A 144 -17.07 3.40 34.38
CA THR A 144 -16.76 2.27 35.27
C THR A 144 -16.12 1.11 34.50
N ASP A 145 -16.62 0.83 33.30
CA ASP A 145 -16.18 -0.29 32.49
C ASP A 145 -15.05 0.08 31.51
N LEU A 146 -14.80 1.39 31.32
CA LEU A 146 -13.79 1.92 30.40
C LEU A 146 -12.42 1.24 30.58
N GLY A 147 -11.95 1.11 31.82
CA GLY A 147 -10.64 0.53 32.10
C GLY A 147 -10.50 -0.93 31.63
N LYS A 148 -11.59 -1.72 31.74
CA LYS A 148 -11.62 -3.11 31.26
C LYS A 148 -11.56 -3.16 29.73
N ILE A 149 -12.34 -2.30 29.06
CA ILE A 149 -12.38 -2.24 27.59
C ILE A 149 -11.02 -1.81 27.06
N GLN A 150 -10.42 -0.76 27.61
CA GLN A 150 -9.07 -0.32 27.24
C GLN A 150 -8.02 -1.41 27.43
N TYR A 151 -8.11 -2.18 28.52
CA TYR A 151 -7.22 -3.32 28.75
C TYR A 151 -7.39 -4.39 27.67
N LEU A 152 -8.61 -4.76 27.29
CA LEU A 152 -8.87 -5.75 26.24
C LEU A 152 -8.32 -5.30 24.88
N ILE A 153 -8.55 -4.03 24.51
CA ILE A 153 -8.05 -3.44 23.27
C ILE A 153 -6.52 -3.45 23.25
N ALA A 154 -5.89 -2.99 24.34
CA ALA A 154 -4.43 -2.94 24.46
C ALA A 154 -3.80 -4.34 24.44
N ASN A 155 -4.40 -5.32 25.16
CA ASN A 155 -3.90 -6.69 25.22
C ASN A 155 -3.93 -7.41 23.87
N ARG A 156 -4.87 -7.04 23.00
CA ARG A 156 -4.98 -7.53 21.63
C ARG A 156 -4.19 -6.69 20.62
N ASN A 157 -3.53 -5.61 21.10
CA ASN A 157 -2.79 -4.66 20.24
C ASN A 157 -3.65 -4.09 19.09
N LEU A 158 -4.93 -3.83 19.35
CA LEU A 158 -5.85 -3.28 18.37
C LEU A 158 -5.64 -1.77 18.21
N ASP A 159 -5.80 -1.29 16.99
CA ASP A 159 -5.77 0.14 16.69
C ASP A 159 -7.10 0.80 17.04
N GLN A 160 -7.03 2.01 17.59
CA GLN A 160 -8.22 2.81 17.90
C GLN A 160 -8.01 4.28 17.51
N LEU A 161 -9.11 4.98 17.22
CA LEU A 161 -9.11 6.43 17.10
C LEU A 161 -9.13 7.05 18.51
N GLU A 162 -8.90 8.37 18.59
CA GLU A 162 -8.97 9.08 19.87
C GLU A 162 -10.40 9.00 20.43
N PRO A 163 -10.58 8.53 21.67
CA PRO A 163 -11.90 8.40 22.28
C PRO A 163 -12.57 9.76 22.52
N VAL A 164 -13.90 9.78 22.40
CA VAL A 164 -14.72 10.95 22.72
C VAL A 164 -15.34 10.77 24.10
N TYR A 165 -15.14 11.76 24.96
CA TYR A 165 -15.57 11.76 26.35
C TYR A 165 -16.73 12.74 26.54
N THR A 166 -17.92 12.22 26.88
CA THR A 166 -19.13 13.00 27.24
C THR A 166 -19.69 12.48 28.56
N ASP A 167 -21.00 12.32 28.71
CA ASP A 167 -21.65 11.57 29.80
C ASP A 167 -21.35 10.05 29.68
N LYS A 168 -20.98 9.61 28.50
CA LYS A 168 -20.44 8.29 28.18
C LYS A 168 -19.10 8.42 27.46
N VAL A 169 -18.46 7.30 27.19
CA VAL A 169 -17.23 7.24 26.39
C VAL A 169 -17.52 6.49 25.10
N GLU A 170 -17.24 7.15 23.98
CA GLU A 170 -17.33 6.58 22.64
C GLU A 170 -15.93 6.29 22.11
N MET A 171 -15.73 5.06 21.66
CA MET A 171 -14.44 4.57 21.15
C MET A 171 -14.65 3.96 19.76
N THR A 172 -13.72 4.20 18.84
CA THR A 172 -13.68 3.53 17.55
C THR A 172 -12.43 2.65 17.48
N VAL A 173 -12.63 1.35 17.25
CA VAL A 173 -11.56 0.36 17.22
C VAL A 173 -11.54 -0.36 15.88
N PHE A 174 -10.35 -0.59 15.33
CA PHE A 174 -10.16 -1.37 14.12
C PHE A 174 -9.84 -2.82 14.50
N VAL A 175 -10.71 -3.73 14.11
CA VAL A 175 -10.65 -5.13 14.51
C VAL A 175 -10.48 -6.03 13.29
N PRO A 176 -9.43 -6.86 13.19
CA PRO A 176 -9.34 -7.87 12.14
C PRO A 176 -10.59 -8.75 12.09
N THR A 177 -11.07 -9.06 10.88
CA THR A 177 -12.34 -9.79 10.69
C THR A 177 -12.41 -11.10 11.48
N ASP A 178 -11.29 -11.84 11.56
CA ASP A 178 -11.21 -13.11 12.27
C ASP A 178 -11.17 -12.97 13.79
N GLU A 179 -10.88 -11.78 14.33
CA GLU A 179 -10.87 -11.50 15.76
C GLU A 179 -12.20 -10.93 16.29
N MET A 180 -13.07 -10.45 15.40
CA MET A 180 -14.29 -9.73 15.76
C MET A 180 -15.22 -10.54 16.69
N GLY A 181 -15.43 -11.83 16.39
CA GLY A 181 -16.31 -12.68 17.19
C GLY A 181 -15.83 -12.89 18.63
N SER A 182 -14.52 -13.11 18.81
CA SER A 182 -13.93 -13.31 20.14
C SER A 182 -13.86 -12.00 20.94
N LEU A 183 -13.54 -10.87 20.29
CA LEU A 183 -13.55 -9.57 20.95
C LEU A 183 -14.95 -9.19 21.45
N ARG A 184 -15.98 -9.38 20.61
CA ARG A 184 -17.36 -9.12 21.00
C ARG A 184 -17.76 -9.91 22.24
N ALA A 185 -17.44 -11.20 22.30
CA ALA A 185 -17.75 -12.05 23.44
C ALA A 185 -17.05 -11.55 24.73
N GLU A 186 -15.78 -11.19 24.64
CA GLU A 186 -15.00 -10.68 25.79
C GLU A 186 -15.50 -9.30 26.27
N LEU A 187 -15.88 -8.41 25.35
CA LEU A 187 -16.46 -7.11 25.69
C LEU A 187 -17.79 -7.27 26.43
N MET A 188 -18.67 -8.14 25.93
CA MET A 188 -19.96 -8.43 26.58
C MET A 188 -19.80 -9.08 27.95
N GLU A 189 -18.90 -10.05 28.09
CA GLU A 189 -18.60 -10.69 29.38
C GLU A 189 -17.96 -9.70 30.36
N GLY A 190 -16.95 -8.96 29.93
CA GLY A 190 -16.22 -8.01 30.77
C GLY A 190 -17.07 -6.86 31.34
N THR A 191 -18.16 -6.50 30.64
CA THR A 191 -19.06 -5.40 31.03
C THR A 191 -20.43 -5.90 31.54
N ASN A 192 -20.60 -7.22 31.77
CA ASN A 192 -21.89 -7.84 32.09
C ASN A 192 -23.01 -7.43 31.08
N GLY A 193 -22.68 -7.30 29.81
CA GLY A 193 -23.61 -6.93 28.76
C GLY A 193 -24.01 -5.46 28.72
N GLN A 194 -23.30 -4.58 29.43
CA GLN A 194 -23.65 -3.14 29.48
C GLN A 194 -23.00 -2.32 28.37
N VAL A 195 -21.98 -2.84 27.69
CA VAL A 195 -21.36 -2.18 26.53
C VAL A 195 -22.35 -2.16 25.37
N VAL A 196 -22.43 -1.02 24.67
CA VAL A 196 -23.14 -0.91 23.41
C VAL A 196 -22.13 -0.96 22.27
N LEU A 197 -22.37 -1.84 21.30
CA LEU A 197 -21.52 -2.00 20.14
C LEU A 197 -22.29 -1.45 18.93
N ASP A 198 -21.80 -0.33 18.40
CA ASP A 198 -22.40 0.37 17.28
C ASP A 198 -21.63 0.10 15.99
N GLU A 199 -22.30 0.28 14.87
CA GLU A 199 -21.85 0.26 13.48
C GLU A 199 -20.58 -0.54 13.18
N GLU A 200 -20.79 -1.75 12.71
CA GLU A 200 -19.73 -2.57 12.13
C GLU A 200 -19.61 -2.25 10.64
N THR A 201 -18.69 -1.34 10.30
CA THR A 201 -18.37 -1.05 8.90
C THR A 201 -17.13 -1.84 8.50
N THR A 202 -17.24 -2.62 7.43
CA THR A 202 -16.10 -3.33 6.86
C THR A 202 -15.11 -2.32 6.28
N CYS A 203 -13.83 -2.50 6.55
CA CYS A 203 -12.79 -1.58 6.11
C CYS A 203 -11.45 -2.28 5.89
N TRP A 204 -10.58 -1.61 5.14
CA TRP A 204 -9.15 -1.90 5.09
C TRP A 204 -8.40 -0.89 5.91
N PHE A 205 -7.67 -1.32 6.91
CA PHE A 205 -6.92 -0.42 7.78
C PHE A 205 -5.43 -0.77 7.83
N ALA A 206 -4.62 0.23 8.16
CA ALA A 206 -3.18 0.09 8.34
C ALA A 206 -2.66 1.11 9.34
N ARG A 207 -1.49 0.81 9.93
CA ARG A 207 -0.71 1.77 10.70
C ARG A 207 0.53 2.14 9.92
N THR A 208 0.76 3.44 9.68
CA THR A 208 1.99 3.94 9.08
C THR A 208 3.15 3.91 10.07
N GLU A 209 4.39 4.05 9.58
CA GLU A 209 5.58 4.15 10.43
C GLU A 209 5.50 5.31 11.44
N ASP A 210 4.82 6.41 11.08
CA ASP A 210 4.61 7.58 11.93
C ASP A 210 3.47 7.40 12.95
N GLY A 211 2.87 6.21 13.01
CA GLY A 211 1.77 5.88 13.91
C GLY A 211 0.39 6.36 13.46
N ASN A 212 0.30 7.03 12.29
CA ASN A 212 -0.97 7.44 11.72
C ASN A 212 -1.77 6.21 11.27
N LYS A 213 -3.07 6.24 11.49
CA LYS A 213 -3.99 5.20 11.05
C LYS A 213 -4.63 5.60 9.73
N ILE A 214 -4.59 4.69 8.76
CA ILE A 214 -5.22 4.85 7.46
C ILE A 214 -6.30 3.79 7.37
N PHE A 215 -7.49 4.17 6.96
CA PHE A 215 -8.58 3.22 6.72
C PHE A 215 -9.41 3.69 5.54
N ASP A 216 -9.95 2.71 4.79
CA ASP A 216 -10.89 2.92 3.69
C ASP A 216 -12.09 2.03 3.96
N GLU A 217 -13.28 2.62 4.04
CA GLU A 217 -14.56 1.91 4.15
C GLU A 217 -14.89 1.25 2.80
N GLU A 218 -15.48 0.04 2.83
CA GLU A 218 -15.93 -0.68 1.64
C GLU A 218 -17.33 -0.29 1.21
#